data_bd5d78d82db593b2e0f3591a0360731c
#
_entry.id   bd5d78d82db593b2e0f3591a0360731c
#
_cell.length_a   1.000
_cell.length_b   1.000
_cell.length_c   1.000
_cell.angle_alpha   90.00
_cell.angle_beta   90.00
_cell.angle_gamma   90.00
#
_symmetry.space_group_name_H-M   'P 1'
#
loop_
_entity.id
_entity.type
_entity.pdbx_description
1 polymer ?
#
loop_
_entity_poly.entity_id
_entity_poly.type
_entity_poly.pdbx_seq_one_letter_code
_entity_poly.pdbx_strand_id
1 'polypeptide(L)'
;AGRINGQFGQLGWTPLYYLNQHFDRKLLMKVFRYSDVGLVTPLRDGMNLVAKEYVAAQDPDNPGVLVLSQFAGAAQELTSALIVNPYDRDEVAAALDRALSMPLAERIARHSAMLDVIRENDIHNWQARFVEDLQHISPRSEESRLRGKIATFPKLA
;
A
#
# COMPACT_ATOMS: atom_id res chain seq x y z
N ALA A 1 16.90 -6.78 12.28
CA ALA A 1 17.84 -5.64 12.22
C ALA A 1 19.24 -6.06 12.69
N GLY A 2 19.44 -6.59 13.92
CA GLY A 2 20.76 -6.88 14.50
C GLY A 2 21.68 -7.75 13.64
N ARG A 3 21.18 -8.87 13.08
CA ARG A 3 21.96 -9.75 12.22
C ARG A 3 22.45 -9.04 10.94
N ILE A 4 21.59 -8.26 10.29
CA ILE A 4 21.92 -7.52 9.06
C ILE A 4 22.97 -6.45 9.38
N ASN A 5 22.75 -5.68 10.45
CA ASN A 5 23.69 -4.65 10.85
C ASN A 5 25.06 -5.21 11.27
N GLY A 6 25.08 -6.39 11.93
CA GLY A 6 26.32 -7.06 12.28
C GLY A 6 27.10 -7.62 11.08
N GLN A 7 26.39 -8.01 10.02
CA GLN A 7 27.01 -8.58 8.81
C GLN A 7 27.47 -7.51 7.82
N PHE A 8 26.71 -6.41 7.67
CA PHE A 8 26.93 -5.41 6.61
C PHE A 8 27.28 -4.02 7.15
N GLY A 9 27.18 -3.80 8.47
CA GLY A 9 27.54 -2.53 9.09
C GLY A 9 29.05 -2.28 9.05
N GLN A 10 29.43 -1.01 9.05
CA GLN A 10 30.80 -0.52 9.13
C GLN A 10 30.93 0.53 10.24
N LEU A 11 32.13 0.86 10.65
CA LEU A 11 32.36 1.88 11.65
C LEU A 11 31.75 3.21 11.19
N GLY A 12 30.78 3.72 11.97
CA GLY A 12 30.06 4.95 11.65
C GLY A 12 28.92 4.82 10.63
N TRP A 13 28.63 3.60 10.12
CA TRP A 13 27.53 3.38 9.20
C TRP A 13 26.74 2.09 9.50
N THR A 14 25.42 2.20 9.49
CA THR A 14 24.50 1.10 9.77
C THR A 14 23.49 0.98 8.64
N PRO A 15 23.39 -0.18 7.95
CA PRO A 15 22.49 -0.34 6.80
C PRO A 15 21.02 -0.29 7.15
N LEU A 16 20.63 -0.62 8.39
CA LEU A 16 19.26 -0.72 8.81
C LEU A 16 19.01 0.01 10.13
N TYR A 17 18.22 1.07 10.07
CA TYR A 17 17.69 1.76 11.26
C TYR A 17 16.29 1.22 11.55
N TYR A 18 16.16 0.47 12.64
CA TYR A 18 14.86 -0.03 13.11
C TYR A 18 14.31 0.93 14.17
N LEU A 19 13.22 1.60 13.82
CA LEU A 19 12.56 2.58 14.67
C LEU A 19 11.14 2.08 15.00
N ASN A 20 10.95 1.57 16.22
CA ASN A 20 9.65 1.13 16.73
C ASN A 20 9.09 2.18 17.69
N GLN A 21 8.64 3.29 17.15
CA GLN A 21 8.07 4.40 17.90
C GLN A 21 7.04 5.14 17.06
N HIS A 22 6.16 5.89 17.74
CA HIS A 22 5.24 6.79 17.07
C HIS A 22 5.98 8.04 16.57
N PHE A 23 5.72 8.41 15.32
CA PHE A 23 6.22 9.64 14.73
C PHE A 23 5.09 10.64 14.49
N ASP A 24 5.36 11.91 14.75
CA ASP A 24 4.48 12.99 14.30
C ASP A 24 4.30 12.95 12.77
N ARG A 25 3.06 13.23 12.33
CA ARG A 25 2.71 13.19 10.91
C ARG A 25 3.60 14.10 10.06
N LYS A 26 3.95 15.28 10.57
CA LYS A 26 4.82 16.21 9.83
C LYS A 26 6.21 15.64 9.59
N LEU A 27 6.76 14.93 10.59
CA LEU A 27 8.05 14.28 10.45
C LEU A 27 7.95 13.11 9.47
N LEU A 28 6.89 12.30 9.56
CA LEU A 28 6.69 11.16 8.67
C LEU A 28 6.57 11.60 7.20
N MET A 29 5.80 12.67 6.93
CA MET A 29 5.69 13.23 5.57
C MET A 29 7.05 13.74 5.05
N LYS A 30 7.89 14.30 5.91
CA LYS A 30 9.26 14.68 5.52
C LYS A 30 10.10 13.47 5.18
N VAL A 31 10.04 12.40 5.99
CA VAL A 31 10.76 11.15 5.71
C VAL A 31 10.31 10.59 4.36
N PHE A 32 9.01 10.55 4.09
CA PHE A 32 8.50 10.09 2.79
C PHE A 32 9.00 10.97 1.65
N ARG A 33 8.95 12.30 1.80
CA ARG A 33 9.37 13.25 0.76
C ARG A 33 10.83 13.11 0.35
N TYR A 34 11.70 12.76 1.28
CA TYR A 34 13.15 12.66 1.05
C TYR A 34 13.63 11.21 0.84
N SER A 35 12.71 10.24 0.77
CA SER A 35 13.06 8.85 0.53
C SER A 35 13.04 8.54 -0.96
N ASP A 36 14.14 7.99 -1.46
CA ASP A 36 14.26 7.58 -2.87
C ASP A 36 13.34 6.42 -3.23
N VAL A 37 13.06 5.53 -2.25
CA VAL A 37 12.20 4.36 -2.44
C VAL A 37 11.28 4.20 -1.24
N GLY A 38 9.98 4.08 -1.50
CA GLY A 38 8.97 3.63 -0.55
C GLY A 38 8.74 2.13 -0.72
N LEU A 39 9.19 1.31 0.24
CA LEU A 39 8.94 -0.14 0.24
C LEU A 39 7.76 -0.47 1.15
N VAL A 40 6.62 -0.80 0.56
CA VAL A 40 5.38 -1.09 1.25
C VAL A 40 4.92 -2.51 0.90
N THR A 41 5.32 -3.48 1.72
CA THR A 41 5.17 -4.91 1.43
C THR A 41 4.32 -5.65 2.48
N PRO A 42 3.06 -5.24 2.74
CA PRO A 42 2.18 -6.01 3.60
C PRO A 42 1.88 -7.38 2.98
N LEU A 43 1.70 -8.38 3.82
CA LEU A 43 1.29 -9.73 3.38
C LEU A 43 -0.23 -9.78 3.10
N ARG A 44 -0.99 -8.88 3.71
CA ARG A 44 -2.42 -8.66 3.48
C ARG A 44 -2.81 -7.30 4.04
N ASP A 45 -3.42 -6.46 3.21
CA ASP A 45 -3.93 -5.15 3.63
C ASP A 45 -5.11 -4.76 2.73
N GLY A 46 -6.23 -4.36 3.32
CA GLY A 46 -7.45 -4.03 2.58
C GLY A 46 -7.37 -2.75 1.76
N MET A 47 -6.54 -1.79 2.15
CA MET A 47 -6.37 -0.51 1.44
C MET A 47 -4.89 -0.14 1.31
N ASN A 48 -4.22 0.10 2.42
CA ASN A 48 -2.88 0.63 2.59
C ASN A 48 -2.77 2.15 2.29
N LEU A 49 -3.11 2.95 3.30
CA LEU A 49 -2.97 4.41 3.22
C LEU A 49 -1.51 4.86 3.14
N VAL A 50 -0.57 4.10 3.72
CA VAL A 50 0.87 4.45 3.71
C VAL A 50 1.41 4.58 2.28
N ALA A 51 1.00 3.70 1.36
CA ALA A 51 1.37 3.80 -0.05
C ALA A 51 0.84 5.09 -0.69
N LYS A 52 -0.41 5.45 -0.41
CA LYS A 52 -1.02 6.70 -0.92
C LYS A 52 -0.36 7.95 -0.29
N GLU A 53 -0.07 7.91 1.00
CA GLU A 53 0.62 8.99 1.72
C GLU A 53 2.05 9.18 1.21
N TYR A 54 2.77 8.08 0.91
CA TYR A 54 4.09 8.15 0.30
C TYR A 54 4.05 8.88 -1.05
N VAL A 55 3.17 8.47 -1.96
CA VAL A 55 3.01 9.13 -3.28
C VAL A 55 2.64 10.61 -3.12
N ALA A 56 1.69 10.92 -2.26
CA ALA A 56 1.24 12.29 -2.04
C ALA A 56 2.30 13.21 -1.43
N ALA A 57 3.26 12.66 -0.68
CA ALA A 57 4.33 13.41 -0.03
C ALA A 57 5.52 13.72 -0.94
N GLN A 58 5.66 13.00 -2.06
CA GLN A 58 6.81 13.11 -2.95
C GLN A 58 6.95 14.48 -3.61
N ASP A 59 8.18 14.82 -4.00
CA ASP A 59 8.46 15.99 -4.84
C ASP A 59 8.12 15.67 -6.31
N PRO A 60 7.19 16.39 -6.95
CA PRO A 60 6.85 16.14 -8.35
C PRO A 60 8.03 16.27 -9.33
N ASP A 61 9.00 17.13 -9.00
CA ASP A 61 10.17 17.38 -9.85
C ASP A 61 11.28 16.35 -9.65
N ASN A 62 11.28 15.64 -8.52
CA ASN A 62 12.24 14.57 -8.22
C ASN A 62 11.62 13.51 -7.31
N PRO A 63 10.59 12.79 -7.75
CA PRO A 63 9.90 11.82 -6.91
C PRO A 63 10.72 10.55 -6.69
N GLY A 64 10.54 9.93 -5.52
CA GLY A 64 10.97 8.56 -5.28
C GLY A 64 10.06 7.54 -5.97
N VAL A 65 10.41 6.27 -5.84
CA VAL A 65 9.70 5.14 -6.45
C VAL A 65 8.95 4.34 -5.38
N LEU A 66 7.69 4.03 -5.64
CA LEU A 66 6.90 3.13 -4.79
C LEU A 66 7.09 1.68 -5.24
N VAL A 67 7.55 0.82 -4.33
CA VAL A 67 7.51 -0.64 -4.45
C VAL A 67 6.39 -1.15 -3.55
N LEU A 68 5.37 -1.77 -4.13
CA LEU A 68 4.10 -2.08 -3.45
C LEU A 68 3.74 -3.55 -3.57
N SER A 69 3.34 -4.15 -2.45
CA SER A 69 2.81 -5.52 -2.44
C SER A 69 1.54 -5.64 -3.28
N GLN A 70 1.46 -6.69 -4.09
CA GLN A 70 0.24 -7.08 -4.82
C GLN A 70 -0.95 -7.42 -3.90
N PHE A 71 -0.69 -7.66 -2.60
CA PHE A 71 -1.73 -7.97 -1.60
C PHE A 71 -2.21 -6.74 -0.83
N ALA A 72 -1.75 -5.54 -1.19
CA ALA A 72 -2.31 -4.28 -0.74
C ALA A 72 -3.47 -3.86 -1.65
N GLY A 73 -4.62 -3.45 -1.09
CA GLY A 73 -5.73 -2.96 -1.90
C GLY A 73 -5.37 -1.78 -2.80
N ALA A 74 -4.47 -0.90 -2.33
CA ALA A 74 -3.94 0.20 -3.11
C ALA A 74 -3.20 -0.24 -4.40
N ALA A 75 -2.74 -1.48 -4.52
CA ALA A 75 -2.09 -1.99 -5.73
C ALA A 75 -3.02 -2.04 -6.95
N GLN A 76 -4.32 -2.14 -6.72
CA GLN A 76 -5.33 -2.12 -7.79
C GLN A 76 -5.53 -0.72 -8.37
N GLU A 77 -5.25 0.31 -7.60
CA GLU A 77 -5.37 1.71 -7.99
C GLU A 77 -4.01 2.28 -8.46
N LEU A 78 -2.94 2.02 -7.70
CA LEU A 78 -1.60 2.55 -7.95
C LEU A 78 -0.79 1.63 -8.88
N THR A 79 -1.33 1.32 -10.04
CA THR A 79 -0.75 0.35 -11.00
C THR A 79 0.59 0.79 -11.60
N SER A 80 0.94 2.07 -11.50
CA SER A 80 2.25 2.59 -11.91
C SER A 80 3.36 2.39 -10.86
N ALA A 81 3.05 1.84 -9.66
CA ALA A 81 4.05 1.37 -8.72
C ALA A 81 4.81 0.14 -9.27
N LEU A 82 5.95 -0.19 -8.69
CA LEU A 82 6.58 -1.49 -8.89
C LEU A 82 5.83 -2.51 -8.00
N ILE A 83 4.95 -3.29 -8.62
CA ILE A 83 4.14 -4.29 -7.92
C ILE A 83 4.97 -5.56 -7.74
N VAL A 84 4.99 -6.09 -6.51
CA VAL A 84 5.80 -7.25 -6.15
C VAL A 84 5.01 -8.25 -5.31
N ASN A 85 5.40 -9.52 -5.37
CA ASN A 85 5.00 -10.54 -4.42
C ASN A 85 5.89 -10.45 -3.16
N PRO A 86 5.38 -10.03 -1.99
CA PRO A 86 6.19 -9.88 -0.77
C PRO A 86 6.77 -11.20 -0.23
N TYR A 87 6.31 -12.34 -0.72
CA TYR A 87 6.88 -13.65 -0.38
C TYR A 87 8.07 -14.02 -1.26
N ASP A 88 8.25 -13.37 -2.42
CA ASP A 88 9.39 -13.56 -3.31
C ASP A 88 10.47 -12.52 -3.02
N ARG A 89 11.52 -12.95 -2.31
CA ARG A 89 12.62 -12.07 -1.91
C ARG A 89 13.45 -11.58 -3.09
N ASP A 90 13.59 -12.41 -4.11
CA ASP A 90 14.41 -12.09 -5.28
C ASP A 90 13.67 -11.05 -6.15
N GLU A 91 12.35 -11.18 -6.29
CA GLU A 91 11.51 -10.19 -6.95
C GLU A 91 11.54 -8.83 -6.21
N VAL A 92 11.42 -8.84 -4.86
CA VAL A 92 11.52 -7.62 -4.05
C VAL A 92 12.90 -6.97 -4.19
N ALA A 93 13.99 -7.76 -4.17
CA ALA A 93 15.35 -7.25 -4.33
C ALA A 93 15.55 -6.64 -5.72
N ALA A 94 15.09 -7.32 -6.78
CA ALA A 94 15.16 -6.81 -8.15
C ALA A 94 14.33 -5.52 -8.33
N ALA A 95 13.17 -5.42 -7.69
CA ALA A 95 12.35 -4.21 -7.71
C ALA A 95 13.04 -3.02 -7.00
N LEU A 96 13.73 -3.27 -5.88
CA LEU A 96 14.52 -2.25 -5.18
C LEU A 96 15.70 -1.76 -6.04
N ASP A 97 16.43 -2.68 -6.67
CA ASP A 97 17.55 -2.33 -7.58
C ASP A 97 17.03 -1.49 -8.76
N ARG A 98 15.93 -1.92 -9.37
CA ARG A 98 15.25 -1.16 -10.42
C ARG A 98 14.80 0.22 -9.95
N ALA A 99 14.22 0.33 -8.76
CA ALA A 99 13.75 1.60 -8.20
C ALA A 99 14.91 2.59 -8.01
N LEU A 100 16.04 2.13 -7.47
CA LEU A 100 17.22 2.94 -7.22
C LEU A 100 17.95 3.37 -8.51
N SER A 101 17.87 2.57 -9.56
CA SER A 101 18.48 2.85 -10.87
C SER A 101 17.53 3.55 -11.87
N MET A 102 16.28 3.81 -11.49
CA MET A 102 15.24 4.33 -12.38
C MET A 102 15.55 5.77 -12.86
N PRO A 103 15.53 6.04 -14.16
CA PRO A 103 15.73 7.39 -14.70
C PRO A 103 14.66 8.37 -14.19
N LEU A 104 15.06 9.64 -13.98
CA LEU A 104 14.17 10.68 -13.48
C LEU A 104 12.88 10.82 -14.29
N ALA A 105 12.98 10.77 -15.61
CA ALA A 105 11.82 10.89 -16.48
C ALA A 105 10.77 9.78 -16.25
N GLU A 106 11.21 8.53 -16.01
CA GLU A 106 10.33 7.43 -15.68
C GLU A 106 9.73 7.61 -14.28
N ARG A 107 10.52 8.05 -13.30
CA ARG A 107 10.03 8.32 -11.94
C ARG A 107 8.94 9.38 -11.94
N ILE A 108 9.13 10.48 -12.66
CA ILE A 108 8.14 11.55 -12.81
C ILE A 108 6.86 11.03 -13.48
N ALA A 109 6.97 10.28 -14.58
CA ALA A 109 5.81 9.74 -15.28
C ALA A 109 4.99 8.80 -14.39
N ARG A 110 5.64 7.89 -13.66
CA ARG A 110 4.98 6.97 -12.73
C ARG A 110 4.33 7.70 -11.56
N HIS A 111 5.03 8.65 -10.96
CA HIS A 111 4.52 9.45 -9.86
C HIS A 111 3.30 10.27 -10.29
N SER A 112 3.36 10.98 -11.40
CA SER A 112 2.23 11.78 -11.91
C SER A 112 1.00 10.91 -12.12
N ALA A 113 1.14 9.76 -12.76
CA ALA A 113 0.03 8.84 -12.98
C ALA A 113 -0.61 8.36 -11.66
N MET A 114 0.19 8.02 -10.65
CA MET A 114 -0.34 7.61 -9.33
C MET A 114 -0.97 8.78 -8.57
N LEU A 115 -0.39 9.97 -8.67
CA LEU A 115 -0.92 11.15 -7.98
C LEU A 115 -2.28 11.57 -8.56
N ASP A 116 -2.48 11.45 -9.87
CA ASP A 116 -3.75 11.74 -10.52
C ASP A 116 -4.84 10.75 -10.06
N VAL A 117 -4.52 9.46 -9.97
CA VAL A 117 -5.44 8.45 -9.41
C VAL A 117 -5.81 8.77 -7.96
N ILE A 118 -4.86 9.22 -7.12
CA ILE A 118 -5.14 9.59 -5.73
C ILE A 118 -6.05 10.81 -5.66
N ARG A 119 -5.88 11.80 -6.54
CA ARG A 119 -6.71 13.00 -6.62
C ARG A 119 -8.13 12.69 -7.07
N GLU A 120 -8.28 11.79 -8.04
CA GLU A 120 -9.58 11.35 -8.54
C GLU A 120 -10.33 10.49 -7.53
N ASN A 121 -9.61 9.64 -6.77
CA ASN A 121 -10.19 8.76 -5.76
C ASN A 121 -10.04 9.34 -4.34
N ASP A 122 -10.45 10.59 -4.15
CA ASP A 122 -10.46 11.24 -2.86
C ASP A 122 -11.56 10.68 -1.93
N ILE A 123 -11.61 11.21 -0.70
CA ILE A 123 -12.59 10.77 0.31
C ILE A 123 -14.04 11.02 -0.13
N HIS A 124 -14.28 12.06 -0.92
CA HIS A 124 -15.64 12.40 -1.39
C HIS A 124 -16.12 11.42 -2.44
N ASN A 125 -15.25 11.06 -3.38
CA ASN A 125 -15.55 10.04 -4.38
C ASN A 125 -15.72 8.65 -3.75
N TRP A 126 -14.87 8.30 -2.78
CA TRP A 126 -15.03 7.06 -2.03
C TRP A 126 -16.37 7.03 -1.29
N GLN A 127 -16.73 8.11 -0.61
CA GLN A 127 -18.01 8.22 0.11
C GLN A 127 -19.20 8.09 -0.84
N ALA A 128 -19.15 8.77 -1.99
CA ALA A 128 -20.23 8.72 -2.98
C ALA A 128 -20.46 7.29 -3.49
N ARG A 129 -19.38 6.59 -3.89
CA ARG A 129 -19.46 5.18 -4.33
C ARG A 129 -19.99 4.27 -3.23
N PHE A 130 -19.50 4.45 -2.00
CA PHE A 130 -19.94 3.63 -0.87
C PHE A 130 -21.44 3.79 -0.60
N VAL A 131 -21.97 5.02 -0.66
CA VAL A 131 -23.41 5.30 -0.49
C VAL A 131 -24.21 4.71 -1.65
N GLU A 132 -23.71 4.83 -2.87
CA GLU A 132 -24.34 4.26 -4.07
C GLU A 132 -24.44 2.72 -3.97
N ASP A 133 -23.33 2.06 -3.61
CA ASP A 133 -23.31 0.61 -3.40
C ASP A 133 -24.30 0.16 -2.32
N LEU A 134 -24.42 0.92 -1.22
CA LEU A 134 -25.39 0.64 -0.17
C LEU A 134 -26.84 0.75 -0.67
N GLN A 135 -27.14 1.73 -1.55
CA GLN A 135 -28.47 1.91 -2.13
C GLN A 135 -28.82 0.79 -3.12
N HIS A 136 -27.83 0.24 -3.80
CA HIS A 136 -28.00 -0.88 -4.74
C HIS A 136 -28.03 -2.26 -4.08
N ILE A 137 -27.63 -2.38 -2.81
CA ILE A 137 -27.82 -3.61 -2.06
C ILE A 137 -29.33 -3.75 -1.78
N SER A 138 -30.02 -4.52 -2.63
CA SER A 138 -31.41 -4.92 -2.37
C SER A 138 -31.48 -5.51 -0.96
N PRO A 139 -32.44 -5.11 -0.12
CA PRO A 139 -32.67 -5.75 1.15
C PRO A 139 -32.89 -7.24 0.87
N ARG A 140 -31.98 -8.11 1.32
CA ARG A 140 -32.24 -9.54 1.37
C ARG A 140 -33.54 -9.68 2.14
N SER A 141 -34.59 -10.16 1.46
CA SER A 141 -35.89 -10.32 2.08
C SER A 141 -35.74 -11.03 3.42
N GLU A 142 -36.41 -10.60 4.46
CA GLU A 142 -36.35 -11.25 5.78
C GLU A 142 -36.63 -12.76 5.69
N GLU A 143 -37.39 -13.20 4.71
CA GLU A 143 -37.63 -14.62 4.39
C GLU A 143 -36.35 -15.39 4.03
N SER A 144 -35.35 -14.78 3.34
CA SER A 144 -34.07 -15.42 3.03
C SER A 144 -33.19 -15.58 4.27
N ARG A 145 -33.30 -14.66 5.24
CA ARG A 145 -32.60 -14.76 6.54
C ARG A 145 -33.19 -15.83 7.44
N LEU A 146 -34.51 -16.03 7.41
CA LEU A 146 -35.19 -17.05 8.21
C LEU A 146 -34.99 -18.45 7.64
N ARG A 147 -35.01 -18.65 6.32
CA ARG A 147 -34.72 -19.96 5.69
C ARG A 147 -33.30 -20.44 5.94
N GLY A 148 -32.28 -19.56 6.00
CA GLY A 148 -30.91 -19.94 6.33
C GLY A 148 -30.71 -20.38 7.79
N LYS A 149 -31.58 -19.98 8.72
CA LYS A 149 -31.50 -20.38 10.15
C LYS A 149 -32.27 -21.68 10.49
N ILE A 150 -33.19 -22.12 9.64
CA ILE A 150 -34.04 -23.30 9.89
C ILE A 150 -33.41 -24.59 9.35
N ALA A 151 -32.40 -24.49 8.49
CA ALA A 151 -31.85 -25.66 7.76
C ALA A 151 -30.78 -26.46 8.52
N THR A 152 -30.49 -26.22 9.80
CA THR A 152 -29.30 -26.79 10.49
C THR A 152 -29.55 -27.39 11.88
N PHE A 153 -30.70 -28.04 12.12
CA PHE A 153 -30.78 -28.92 13.28
C PHE A 153 -31.09 -30.36 12.83
N PRO A 154 -30.14 -31.31 12.88
CA PRO A 154 -30.45 -32.73 12.73
C PRO A 154 -31.32 -33.15 13.92
N LYS A 155 -32.44 -33.80 13.62
CA LYS A 155 -33.26 -34.47 14.63
C LYS A 155 -32.40 -35.56 15.27
N LEU A 156 -32.15 -35.44 16.57
CA LEU A 156 -31.66 -36.53 17.39
C LEU A 156 -32.76 -37.57 17.51
N ALA A 157 -32.44 -38.78 17.10
CA ALA A 157 -33.24 -39.98 17.37
C ALA A 157 -32.93 -40.48 18.76
#